data_ffbc0247c8d51254967936a4133d92ae
#
_entry.id   ffbc0247c8d51254967936a4133d92ae
#
_cell.length_a   1.000
_cell.length_b   1.000
_cell.length_c   1.000
_cell.angle_alpha   90.00
_cell.angle_beta   90.00
_cell.angle_gamma   90.00
#
_symmetry.space_group_name_H-M   'P 1'
#
loop_
_entity.id
_entity.type
_entity.pdbx_description
1 polymer ?
#
loop_
_entity_poly.entity_id
_entity_poly.type
_entity_poly.pdbx_seq_one_letter_code
_entity_poly.pdbx_strand_id
1 'polypeptide(L)'
;MENPQRLNVQSQPEKLQAQWVVGFVDGEGCFYVGINPHPEMTCQFQVLPEFTVVQHRCDVQLLHALKKFFGCGVVRQNYGDRMAYRVRGLDHLAERIVPFFEKHPLKSKKRVDFARFRKILHLMNQGKHLKAEGIEEIRAIASAMNTGSERESPASLETE
;
A
#
# COMPACT_ATOMS: atom_id res chain seq x y z
N MET A 1 -36.80 26.09 -11.61
CA MET A 1 -36.41 25.55 -10.29
C MET A 1 -35.05 24.90 -10.42
N GLU A 2 -34.05 25.58 -10.04
CA GLU A 2 -32.69 25.05 -10.02
C GLU A 2 -32.59 24.03 -8.89
N ASN A 3 -32.05 22.84 -9.23
CA ASN A 3 -31.77 21.80 -8.25
C ASN A 3 -30.50 22.19 -7.48
N PRO A 4 -30.58 22.55 -6.18
CA PRO A 4 -29.43 23.14 -5.48
C PRO A 4 -28.40 22.13 -5.00
N GLN A 5 -28.41 20.88 -5.41
CA GLN A 5 -27.54 19.85 -4.83
C GLN A 5 -26.89 18.93 -5.86
N ARG A 6 -26.27 19.49 -6.89
CA ARG A 6 -25.11 18.80 -7.45
C ARG A 6 -23.91 19.22 -6.62
N LEU A 7 -23.69 18.51 -5.52
CA LEU A 7 -22.38 18.53 -4.86
C LEU A 7 -21.35 18.28 -5.94
N ASN A 8 -20.55 19.27 -6.23
CA ASN A 8 -19.44 19.12 -7.18
C ASN A 8 -18.38 18.24 -6.54
N VAL A 9 -18.55 16.94 -6.63
CA VAL A 9 -17.62 15.91 -6.10
C VAL A 9 -16.24 16.02 -6.76
N GLN A 10 -16.08 16.87 -7.76
CA GLN A 10 -14.81 17.11 -8.46
C GLN A 10 -13.96 18.23 -7.84
N SER A 11 -14.47 18.94 -6.82
CA SER A 11 -13.63 19.86 -6.08
C SER A 11 -12.58 19.08 -5.29
N GLN A 12 -11.30 19.46 -5.43
CA GLN A 12 -10.25 18.84 -4.62
C GLN A 12 -10.61 19.00 -3.14
N PRO A 13 -10.49 17.91 -2.34
CA PRO A 13 -10.76 17.99 -0.92
C PRO A 13 -9.80 19.02 -0.28
N GLU A 14 -10.24 19.61 0.81
CA GLU A 14 -9.37 20.42 1.65
C GLU A 14 -8.12 19.64 2.05
N LYS A 15 -7.07 20.35 2.48
CA LYS A 15 -5.84 19.72 2.92
C LYS A 15 -6.13 18.60 3.94
N LEU A 16 -5.70 17.38 3.65
CA LEU A 16 -5.91 16.23 4.51
C LEU A 16 -5.20 16.40 5.85
N GLN A 17 -5.87 16.00 6.92
CA GLN A 17 -5.29 15.96 8.26
C GLN A 17 -4.69 14.58 8.55
N ALA A 18 -3.63 14.53 9.37
CA ALA A 18 -2.90 13.30 9.68
C ALA A 18 -3.80 12.18 10.20
N GLN A 19 -4.70 12.46 11.15
CA GLN A 19 -5.59 11.45 11.73
C GLN A 19 -6.66 10.96 10.75
N TRP A 20 -7.09 11.79 9.82
CA TRP A 20 -7.97 11.36 8.73
C TRP A 20 -7.24 10.37 7.81
N VAL A 21 -5.98 10.66 7.46
CA VAL A 21 -5.14 9.76 6.63
C VAL A 21 -4.93 8.42 7.34
N VAL A 22 -4.64 8.42 8.64
CA VAL A 22 -4.52 7.18 9.44
C VAL A 22 -5.80 6.34 9.36
N GLY A 23 -6.96 6.93 9.60
CA GLY A 23 -8.25 6.23 9.54
C GLY A 23 -8.56 5.70 8.14
N PHE A 24 -8.28 6.49 7.11
CA PHE A 24 -8.50 6.09 5.73
C PHE A 24 -7.59 4.92 5.31
N VAL A 25 -6.33 4.96 5.69
CA VAL A 25 -5.37 3.87 5.44
C VAL A 25 -5.70 2.64 6.28
N ASP A 26 -6.14 2.79 7.52
CA ASP A 26 -6.62 1.66 8.33
C ASP A 26 -7.74 0.87 7.63
N GLY A 27 -8.65 1.59 6.96
CA GLY A 27 -9.76 0.98 6.21
C GLY A 27 -9.39 0.49 4.81
N GLU A 28 -8.65 1.27 4.05
CA GLU A 28 -8.51 1.11 2.60
C GLU A 28 -7.08 0.90 2.12
N GLY A 29 -6.08 1.13 2.96
CA GLY A 29 -4.68 1.00 2.57
C GLY A 29 -4.18 -0.44 2.61
N CYS A 30 -3.07 -0.69 1.94
CA CYS A 30 -2.38 -1.98 1.94
C CYS A 30 -0.87 -1.77 1.89
N PHE A 31 -0.17 -2.48 2.76
CA PHE A 31 1.28 -2.67 2.71
C PHE A 31 1.56 -4.06 2.13
N TYR A 32 2.26 -4.12 1.03
CA TYR A 32 2.51 -5.35 0.30
C TYR A 32 3.98 -5.47 -0.08
N VAL A 33 4.51 -6.69 -0.07
CA VAL A 33 5.85 -7.00 -0.56
C VAL A 33 5.77 -8.16 -1.52
N GLY A 34 6.02 -7.89 -2.80
CA GLY A 34 6.16 -8.90 -3.84
C GLY A 34 7.58 -9.44 -3.91
N ILE A 35 7.72 -10.74 -4.09
CA ILE A 35 9.01 -11.40 -4.36
C ILE A 35 8.84 -12.18 -5.63
N ASN A 36 9.42 -11.67 -6.72
CA ASN A 36 9.22 -12.22 -8.06
C ASN A 36 10.52 -12.76 -8.63
N PRO A 37 10.48 -13.88 -9.36
CA PRO A 37 11.64 -14.35 -10.12
C PRO A 37 12.11 -13.27 -11.09
N HIS A 38 13.41 -13.01 -11.11
CA HIS A 38 14.03 -12.04 -12.01
C HIS A 38 15.43 -12.50 -12.39
N PRO A 39 15.65 -13.07 -13.59
CA PRO A 39 16.90 -13.74 -13.95
C PRO A 39 18.11 -12.80 -14.00
N GLU A 40 17.91 -11.50 -14.17
CA GLU A 40 18.99 -10.51 -14.21
C GLU A 40 19.43 -10.02 -12.82
N MET A 41 18.68 -10.36 -11.77
CA MET A 41 19.07 -9.99 -10.40
C MET A 41 20.07 -11.00 -9.83
N THR A 42 20.97 -10.53 -9.00
CA THR A 42 22.09 -11.31 -8.43
C THR A 42 21.65 -12.61 -7.76
N CYS A 43 20.52 -12.60 -7.05
CA CYS A 43 19.95 -13.77 -6.40
C CYS A 43 18.68 -14.30 -7.11
N GLN A 44 18.47 -13.91 -8.38
CA GLN A 44 17.36 -14.34 -9.24
C GLN A 44 15.96 -13.97 -8.76
N PHE A 45 15.84 -13.10 -7.76
CA PHE A 45 14.58 -12.58 -7.24
C PHE A 45 14.62 -11.07 -7.13
N GLN A 46 13.49 -10.44 -7.41
CA GLN A 46 13.27 -9.02 -7.16
C GLN A 46 12.27 -8.85 -6.02
N VAL A 47 12.65 -8.04 -5.03
CA VAL A 47 11.77 -7.65 -3.92
C VAL A 47 11.13 -6.31 -4.24
N LEU A 48 9.80 -6.27 -4.29
CA LEU A 48 9.01 -5.10 -4.63
C LEU A 48 8.08 -4.73 -3.47
N PRO A 49 8.51 -3.86 -2.55
CA PRO A 49 7.63 -3.30 -1.55
C PRO A 49 6.71 -2.26 -2.17
N GLU A 50 5.47 -2.22 -1.71
CA GLU A 50 4.44 -1.32 -2.21
C GLU A 50 3.51 -0.87 -1.09
N PHE A 51 3.25 0.43 -1.06
CA PHE A 51 2.12 1.01 -0.33
C PHE A 51 1.06 1.44 -1.33
N THR A 52 -0.17 0.99 -1.14
CA THR A 52 -1.26 1.30 -2.07
C THR A 52 -2.57 1.60 -1.34
N VAL A 53 -3.37 2.47 -1.93
CA VAL A 53 -4.74 2.75 -1.52
C VAL A 53 -5.61 2.71 -2.77
N VAL A 54 -6.66 1.90 -2.75
CA VAL A 54 -7.57 1.73 -3.88
C VAL A 54 -8.92 2.35 -3.56
N GLN A 55 -9.48 3.07 -4.52
CA GLN A 55 -10.82 3.66 -4.44
C GLN A 55 -11.53 3.57 -5.78
N HIS A 56 -12.86 3.62 -5.73
CA HIS A 56 -13.65 3.79 -6.94
C HIS A 56 -13.32 5.13 -7.61
N ARG A 57 -13.37 5.16 -8.95
CA ARG A 57 -13.02 6.38 -9.74
C ARG A 57 -13.80 7.63 -9.34
N CYS A 58 -15.01 7.49 -8.79
CA CYS A 58 -15.81 8.64 -8.34
C CYS A 58 -15.15 9.38 -7.17
N ASP A 59 -14.26 8.72 -6.43
CA ASP A 59 -13.51 9.29 -5.31
C ASP A 59 -12.01 9.45 -5.62
N VAL A 60 -11.63 9.50 -6.89
CA VAL A 60 -10.23 9.62 -7.32
C VAL A 60 -9.53 10.86 -6.77
N GLN A 61 -10.27 11.93 -6.49
CA GLN A 61 -9.72 13.15 -5.87
C GLN A 61 -9.10 12.88 -4.50
N LEU A 62 -9.59 11.89 -3.74
CA LEU A 62 -8.99 11.48 -2.47
C LEU A 62 -7.60 10.87 -2.68
N LEU A 63 -7.41 10.11 -3.76
CA LEU A 63 -6.12 9.53 -4.10
C LEU A 63 -5.11 10.61 -4.55
N HIS A 64 -5.55 11.61 -5.29
CA HIS A 64 -4.72 12.76 -5.63
C HIS A 64 -4.36 13.60 -4.40
N ALA A 65 -5.28 13.72 -3.45
CA ALA A 65 -5.02 14.39 -2.17
C ALA A 65 -3.99 13.63 -1.33
N LEU A 66 -4.02 12.29 -1.31
CA LEU A 66 -2.99 11.48 -0.67
C LEU A 66 -1.62 11.65 -1.32
N LYS A 67 -1.57 11.67 -2.65
CA LYS A 67 -0.33 11.95 -3.38
C LYS A 67 0.27 13.30 -3.00
N LYS A 68 -0.56 14.33 -2.92
CA LYS A 68 -0.14 15.66 -2.47
C LYS A 68 0.31 15.66 -1.01
N PHE A 69 -0.39 14.94 -0.15
CA PHE A 69 -0.07 14.84 1.27
C PHE A 69 1.30 14.20 1.53
N PHE A 70 1.59 13.08 0.87
CA PHE A 70 2.88 12.38 1.02
C PHE A 70 3.99 12.97 0.14
N GLY A 71 3.65 13.70 -0.90
CA GLY A 71 4.62 14.31 -1.81
C GLY A 71 5.33 13.33 -2.74
N CYS A 72 4.77 12.13 -2.93
CA CYS A 72 5.35 11.09 -3.79
C CYS A 72 4.28 10.12 -4.29
N GLY A 73 4.67 9.19 -5.16
CA GLY A 73 3.80 8.16 -5.68
C GLY A 73 3.04 8.57 -6.94
N VAL A 74 2.19 7.68 -7.40
CA VAL A 74 1.39 7.85 -8.61
C VAL A 74 -0.06 7.45 -8.38
N VAL A 75 -0.97 8.09 -9.10
CA VAL A 75 -2.38 7.68 -9.19
C VAL A 75 -2.62 7.11 -10.57
N ARG A 76 -3.17 5.91 -10.65
CA ARG A 76 -3.44 5.21 -11.91
C ARG A 76 -4.65 4.32 -11.82
N GLN A 77 -5.17 3.92 -12.99
CA GLN A 77 -6.19 2.89 -13.06
C GLN A 77 -5.62 1.56 -12.52
N ASN A 78 -6.40 0.90 -11.67
CA ASN A 78 -6.05 -0.40 -11.12
C ASN A 78 -6.78 -1.52 -11.89
N TYR A 79 -8.09 -1.60 -11.72
CA TYR A 79 -8.92 -2.58 -12.39
C TYR A 79 -10.35 -2.04 -12.54
N GLY A 80 -10.92 -2.11 -13.77
CA GLY A 80 -12.26 -1.60 -14.04
C GLY A 80 -12.43 -0.14 -13.61
N ASP A 81 -13.41 0.12 -12.76
CA ASP A 81 -13.70 1.45 -12.20
C ASP A 81 -12.86 1.81 -10.95
N ARG A 82 -11.85 0.99 -10.62
CA ARG A 82 -10.99 1.23 -9.46
C ARG A 82 -9.72 1.93 -9.86
N MET A 83 -9.39 2.95 -9.07
CA MET A 83 -8.14 3.71 -9.16
C MET A 83 -7.26 3.36 -7.96
N ALA A 84 -5.95 3.48 -8.13
CA ALA A 84 -4.99 3.25 -7.07
C ALA A 84 -4.01 4.42 -6.92
N TYR A 85 -3.78 4.84 -5.69
CA TYR A 85 -2.59 5.57 -5.28
C TYR A 85 -1.54 4.56 -4.87
N ARG A 86 -0.32 4.67 -5.42
CA ARG A 86 0.73 3.67 -5.26
C ARG A 86 2.08 4.31 -5.05
N VAL A 87 2.82 3.83 -4.05
CA VAL A 87 4.22 4.18 -3.79
C VAL A 87 5.06 2.92 -3.81
N ARG A 88 6.05 2.86 -4.68
CA ARG A 88 6.95 1.70 -4.87
C ARG A 88 8.42 1.99 -4.66
N GLY A 89 8.85 3.23 -4.80
CA GLY A 89 10.25 3.60 -4.62
C GLY A 89 10.72 3.35 -3.19
N LEU A 90 11.82 2.61 -3.01
CA LEU A 90 12.36 2.31 -1.69
C LEU A 90 12.66 3.59 -0.90
N ASP A 91 13.25 4.60 -1.55
CA ASP A 91 13.54 5.89 -0.93
C ASP A 91 12.26 6.62 -0.49
N HIS A 92 11.24 6.67 -1.35
CA HIS A 92 9.96 7.29 -1.02
C HIS A 92 9.24 6.57 0.11
N LEU A 93 9.28 5.23 0.12
CA LEU A 93 8.69 4.44 1.19
C LEU A 93 9.41 4.69 2.53
N ALA A 94 10.74 4.70 2.52
CA ALA A 94 11.55 4.89 3.72
C ALA A 94 11.53 6.34 4.24
N GLU A 95 11.44 7.34 3.35
CA GLU A 95 11.54 8.75 3.73
C GLU A 95 10.19 9.45 3.92
N ARG A 96 9.12 8.97 3.27
CA ARG A 96 7.81 9.62 3.25
C ARG A 96 6.73 8.81 3.94
N ILE A 97 6.63 7.52 3.66
CA ILE A 97 5.53 6.67 4.14
C ILE A 97 5.82 6.16 5.56
N VAL A 98 6.96 5.51 5.76
CA VAL A 98 7.31 4.91 7.06
C VAL A 98 7.36 5.95 8.20
N PRO A 99 8.04 7.11 8.05
CA PRO A 99 8.09 8.10 9.12
C PRO A 99 6.71 8.64 9.52
N PHE A 100 5.80 8.77 8.56
CA PHE A 100 4.44 9.22 8.84
C PHE A 100 3.69 8.25 9.75
N PHE A 101 3.70 6.95 9.45
CA PHE A 101 3.01 5.95 10.25
C PHE A 101 3.75 5.55 11.54
N GLU A 102 5.03 5.85 11.65
CA GLU A 102 5.75 5.80 12.93
C GLU A 102 5.27 6.90 13.87
N LYS A 103 5.10 8.12 13.35
CA LYS A 103 4.60 9.26 14.12
C LYS A 103 3.11 9.18 14.41
N HIS A 104 2.33 8.66 13.47
CA HIS A 104 0.87 8.53 13.54
C HIS A 104 0.47 7.06 13.38
N PRO A 105 0.53 6.25 14.46
CA PRO A 105 0.31 4.81 14.36
C PRO A 105 -1.09 4.44 13.87
N LEU A 106 -1.14 3.43 13.02
CA LEU A 106 -2.37 2.75 12.63
C LEU A 106 -3.01 2.07 13.86
N LYS A 107 -4.32 1.91 13.84
CA LYS A 107 -5.11 1.40 14.98
C LYS A 107 -5.64 -0.01 14.75
N SER A 108 -5.83 -0.40 13.49
CA SER A 108 -6.29 -1.74 13.11
C SER A 108 -5.15 -2.77 13.10
N LYS A 109 -5.48 -4.01 12.77
CA LYS A 109 -4.51 -5.09 12.54
C LYS A 109 -3.44 -4.70 11.48
N LYS A 110 -3.75 -3.78 10.60
CA LYS A 110 -2.81 -3.24 9.62
C LYS A 110 -1.54 -2.65 10.25
N ARG A 111 -1.61 -2.23 11.52
CA ARG A 111 -0.43 -1.82 12.29
C ARG A 111 0.63 -2.91 12.36
N VAL A 112 0.23 -4.17 12.45
CA VAL A 112 1.15 -5.33 12.47
C VAL A 112 1.78 -5.52 11.09
N ASP A 113 1.00 -5.42 10.03
CA ASP A 113 1.52 -5.49 8.65
C ASP A 113 2.47 -4.34 8.35
N PHE A 114 2.17 -3.14 8.83
CA PHE A 114 3.09 -2.00 8.73
C PHE A 114 4.42 -2.28 9.46
N ALA A 115 4.42 -2.84 10.65
CA ALA A 115 5.64 -3.17 11.38
C ALA A 115 6.51 -4.18 10.61
N ARG A 116 5.89 -5.18 9.98
CA ARG A 116 6.58 -6.15 9.12
C ARG A 116 7.11 -5.49 7.85
N PHE A 117 6.31 -4.66 7.22
CA PHE A 117 6.72 -3.88 6.05
C PHE A 117 7.94 -3.01 6.35
N ARG A 118 7.92 -2.28 7.46
CA ARG A 118 9.06 -1.46 7.92
C ARG A 118 10.32 -2.31 8.13
N LYS A 119 10.20 -3.49 8.72
CA LYS A 119 11.32 -4.41 8.92
C LYS A 119 11.92 -4.86 7.58
N ILE A 120 11.09 -5.18 6.60
CA ILE A 120 11.55 -5.55 5.25
C ILE A 120 12.29 -4.40 4.59
N LEU A 121 11.77 -3.17 4.65
CA LEU A 121 12.44 -1.99 4.11
C LEU A 121 13.81 -1.77 4.77
N HIS A 122 13.91 -1.99 6.07
CA HIS A 122 15.18 -1.91 6.79
C HIS A 122 16.20 -2.93 6.30
N LEU A 123 15.78 -4.18 6.11
CA LEU A 123 16.62 -5.23 5.53
C LEU A 123 17.06 -4.88 4.10
N MET A 124 16.18 -4.32 3.29
CA MET A 124 16.49 -3.87 1.94
C MET A 124 17.50 -2.72 1.94
N ASN A 125 17.37 -1.76 2.85
CA ASN A 125 18.35 -0.67 3.01
C ASN A 125 19.74 -1.17 3.43
N GLN A 126 19.83 -2.32 4.08
CA GLN A 126 21.07 -3.01 4.38
C GLN A 126 21.62 -3.87 3.23
N GLY A 127 20.94 -3.91 2.09
CA GLY A 127 21.30 -4.76 0.96
C GLY A 127 21.02 -6.25 1.14
N LYS A 128 20.25 -6.64 2.15
CA LYS A 128 19.93 -8.04 2.46
C LYS A 128 19.14 -8.74 1.36
N HIS A 129 18.34 -8.00 0.60
CA HIS A 129 17.58 -8.51 -0.55
C HIS A 129 18.45 -8.87 -1.76
N LEU A 130 19.76 -8.58 -1.70
CA LEU A 130 20.73 -8.93 -2.74
C LEU A 130 21.43 -10.27 -2.45
N LYS A 131 21.11 -10.92 -1.34
CA LYS A 131 21.68 -12.21 -0.92
C LYS A 131 20.56 -13.24 -0.73
N ALA A 132 20.85 -14.50 -1.05
CA ALA A 132 19.88 -15.59 -0.94
C ALA A 132 19.31 -15.74 0.48
N GLU A 133 20.15 -15.66 1.52
CA GLU A 133 19.72 -15.73 2.92
C GLU A 133 18.78 -14.58 3.29
N GLY A 134 19.05 -13.36 2.82
CA GLY A 134 18.21 -12.20 3.05
C GLY A 134 16.87 -12.30 2.34
N ILE A 135 16.84 -12.86 1.13
CA ILE A 135 15.57 -13.15 0.41
C ILE A 135 14.71 -14.10 1.21
N GLU A 136 15.26 -15.17 1.78
CA GLU A 136 14.49 -16.11 2.60
C GLU A 136 13.96 -15.47 3.89
N GLU A 137 14.74 -14.61 4.52
CA GLU A 137 14.29 -13.84 5.69
C GLU A 137 13.13 -12.91 5.32
N ILE A 138 13.27 -12.16 4.23
CA ILE A 138 12.21 -11.26 3.72
C ILE A 138 10.96 -12.07 3.34
N ARG A 139 11.12 -13.21 2.69
CA ARG A 139 10.01 -14.10 2.31
C ARG A 139 9.24 -14.57 3.54
N ALA A 140 9.92 -14.97 4.60
CA ALA A 140 9.29 -15.41 5.85
C ALA A 140 8.46 -14.27 6.49
N ILE A 141 8.99 -13.04 6.52
CA ILE A 141 8.27 -11.89 7.04
C ILE A 141 7.05 -11.55 6.14
N ALA A 142 7.26 -11.51 4.83
CA ALA A 142 6.22 -11.17 3.86
C ALA A 142 5.06 -12.19 3.88
N SER A 143 5.34 -13.47 4.08
CA SER A 143 4.33 -14.53 4.14
C SER A 143 3.37 -14.37 5.32
N ALA A 144 3.78 -13.68 6.38
CA ALA A 144 2.95 -13.40 7.54
C ALA A 144 2.10 -12.11 7.39
N MET A 145 2.30 -11.35 6.30
CA MET A 145 1.55 -10.12 6.03
C MET A 145 0.23 -10.42 5.35
N ASN A 146 -0.78 -9.58 5.61
CA ASN A 146 -2.11 -9.66 4.96
C ASN A 146 -2.84 -11.01 5.15
N THR A 147 -2.53 -11.75 6.21
CA THR A 147 -3.10 -13.08 6.50
C THR A 147 -4.46 -13.04 7.17
N GLY A 148 -4.99 -11.88 7.52
CA GLY A 148 -6.28 -11.72 8.20
C GLY A 148 -7.48 -11.50 7.29
N SER A 149 -7.28 -11.42 5.98
CA SER A 149 -8.33 -11.55 4.98
C SER A 149 -8.23 -12.96 4.40
N GLU A 150 -8.87 -13.91 5.04
CA GLU A 150 -9.33 -15.08 4.31
C GLU A 150 -10.27 -14.56 3.22
N ARG A 151 -9.72 -14.21 2.10
CA ARG A 151 -10.47 -14.23 0.86
C ARG A 151 -10.69 -15.71 0.63
N GLU A 152 -11.87 -16.22 0.98
CA GLU A 152 -12.35 -17.47 0.45
C GLU A 152 -12.09 -17.42 -1.04
N SER A 153 -11.15 -18.22 -1.47
CA SER A 153 -10.90 -18.45 -2.89
C SER A 153 -12.18 -19.01 -3.47
N PRO A 154 -12.74 -18.51 -4.59
CA PRO A 154 -13.97 -19.07 -5.16
C PRO A 154 -13.87 -20.54 -5.59
N ALA A 155 -12.75 -21.18 -5.37
CA ALA A 155 -12.49 -22.58 -5.74
C ALA A 155 -12.99 -23.64 -4.71
N SER A 156 -13.64 -23.24 -3.60
CA SER A 156 -14.18 -24.17 -2.61
C SER A 156 -15.70 -24.35 -2.65
N LEU A 157 -16.37 -23.89 -3.70
CA LEU A 157 -17.82 -24.07 -3.87
C LEU A 157 -18.22 -25.08 -4.95
N GLU A 158 -17.32 -25.95 -5.39
CA GLU A 158 -17.68 -27.07 -6.25
C GLU A 158 -17.29 -28.38 -5.58
N THR A 159 -18.09 -28.83 -4.63
CA THR A 159 -18.34 -30.25 -4.33
C THR A 159 -19.46 -30.36 -3.28
N GLU A 160 -20.71 -30.38 -3.75
CA GLU A 160 -21.76 -31.32 -3.31
C GLU A 160 -22.92 -31.25 -4.28
#